data_6602664ae9ad9027e08816dc4969f893
#
_entry.id   6602664ae9ad9027e08816dc4969f893
#
_cell.length_a   1.000
_cell.length_b   1.000
_cell.length_c   1.000
_cell.angle_alpha   90.00
_cell.angle_beta   90.00
_cell.angle_gamma   90.00
#
_symmetry.space_group_name_H-M   'P 1'
#
loop_
_entity.id
_entity.type
_entity.pdbx_description
1 polymer ?
#
loop_
_entity_poly.entity_id
_entity_poly.type
_entity_poly.pdbx_seq_one_letter_code
_entity_poly.pdbx_strand_id
1 'polypeptide(L)'
;RLGATIIYVTHDQTEAMTLGTRIVVLKDGVIQQVDSPQKLYNEPDNLFVAGFIGSPQMNFIDAECVVEGEKVTLNFDKFSVVLPPAKAKKLIDGNYNGKSVVMGVRPEAISDAQIQIETFKDSTVETDVTGYELLGSEVILYFTLAGANMCAKVDSRTPARMGDHIKLAIDPEKVHVFDKDTELTITN
;
A
#
# COMPACT_ATOMS: atom_id res chain seq x y z
N ARG A 1 -7.89 36.80 7.40
CA ARG A 1 -7.22 35.64 8.09
C ARG A 1 -7.27 35.92 9.58
N LEU A 2 -7.99 35.09 10.34
CA LEU A 2 -8.20 35.25 11.78
C LEU A 2 -6.96 34.90 12.62
N GLY A 3 -5.92 34.29 12.08
CA GLY A 3 -4.71 33.87 12.80
C GLY A 3 -4.94 32.92 13.98
N ALA A 4 -6.13 32.34 14.07
CA ALA A 4 -6.52 31.45 15.17
C ALA A 4 -6.11 30.00 14.88
N THR A 5 -5.70 29.28 15.95
CA THR A 5 -5.57 27.83 15.89
C THR A 5 -6.96 27.19 16.02
N ILE A 6 -7.33 26.37 15.07
CA ILE A 6 -8.62 25.68 15.03
C ILE A 6 -8.36 24.18 15.19
N ILE A 7 -9.08 23.54 16.12
CA ILE A 7 -9.14 22.09 16.23
C ILE A 7 -10.46 21.63 15.63
N TYR A 8 -10.37 20.78 14.62
CA TYR A 8 -11.52 20.20 13.91
C TYR A 8 -11.55 18.69 14.11
N VAL A 9 -12.68 18.17 14.58
CA VAL A 9 -12.87 16.74 14.79
C VAL A 9 -13.81 16.21 13.74
N THR A 10 -13.37 15.24 12.97
CA THR A 10 -14.15 14.61 11.90
C THR A 10 -13.84 13.13 11.81
N HIS A 11 -14.75 12.34 11.27
CA HIS A 11 -14.53 10.98 10.83
C HIS A 11 -14.31 10.89 9.30
N ASP A 12 -14.41 12.00 8.59
CA ASP A 12 -14.18 12.09 7.15
C ASP A 12 -12.70 12.41 6.88
N GLN A 13 -11.98 11.41 6.34
CA GLN A 13 -10.57 11.56 6.01
C GLN A 13 -10.32 12.59 4.91
N THR A 14 -11.27 12.79 3.96
CA THR A 14 -11.13 13.76 2.88
C THR A 14 -11.14 15.17 3.44
N GLU A 15 -12.04 15.46 4.38
CA GLU A 15 -12.06 16.75 5.11
C GLU A 15 -10.74 16.95 5.87
N ALA A 16 -10.32 15.94 6.65
CA ALA A 16 -9.08 16.04 7.42
C ALA A 16 -7.86 16.29 6.54
N MET A 17 -7.71 15.55 5.44
CA MET A 17 -6.60 15.65 4.50
C MET A 17 -6.59 16.99 3.74
N THR A 18 -7.76 17.60 3.51
CA THR A 18 -7.89 18.85 2.75
C THR A 18 -7.72 20.09 3.63
N LEU A 19 -8.28 20.07 4.84
CA LEU A 19 -8.34 21.24 5.73
C LEU A 19 -7.18 21.28 6.72
N GLY A 20 -6.69 20.13 7.13
CA GLY A 20 -5.67 20.00 8.18
C GLY A 20 -4.27 20.36 7.68
N THR A 21 -3.56 21.21 8.42
CA THR A 21 -2.11 21.37 8.28
C THR A 21 -1.35 20.29 9.06
N ARG A 22 -2.00 19.75 10.08
CA ARG A 22 -1.55 18.65 10.91
C ARG A 22 -2.76 17.82 11.35
N ILE A 23 -2.66 16.51 11.24
CA ILE A 23 -3.72 15.57 11.57
C ILE A 23 -3.26 14.68 12.72
N VAL A 24 -4.17 14.41 13.64
CA VAL A 24 -3.99 13.43 14.72
C VAL A 24 -4.89 12.24 14.41
N VAL A 25 -4.30 11.07 14.18
CA VAL A 25 -5.03 9.82 14.01
C VAL A 25 -5.19 9.13 15.36
N LEU A 26 -6.44 8.87 15.72
CA LEU A 26 -6.81 8.26 17.01
C LEU A 26 -7.46 6.89 16.79
N LYS A 27 -7.08 5.90 17.62
CA LYS A 27 -7.75 4.61 17.74
C LYS A 27 -8.00 4.32 19.21
N ASP A 28 -9.25 4.11 19.60
CA ASP A 28 -9.65 3.77 20.98
C ASP A 28 -9.07 4.73 22.05
N GLY A 29 -9.04 6.04 21.74
CA GLY A 29 -8.51 7.07 22.61
C GLY A 29 -6.98 7.19 22.64
N VAL A 30 -6.26 6.35 21.88
CA VAL A 30 -4.80 6.36 21.78
C VAL A 30 -4.38 7.02 20.47
N ILE A 31 -3.42 7.94 20.57
CA ILE A 31 -2.81 8.58 19.39
C ILE A 31 -1.96 7.54 18.67
N GLN A 32 -2.26 7.33 17.39
CA GLN A 32 -1.53 6.42 16.50
C GLN A 32 -0.41 7.12 15.75
N GLN A 33 -0.69 8.33 15.24
CA GLN A 33 0.30 9.17 14.57
C GLN A 33 -0.18 10.62 14.54
N VAL A 34 0.76 11.57 14.56
CA VAL A 34 0.50 13.01 14.42
C VAL A 34 1.45 13.58 13.38
N ASP A 35 0.93 13.94 12.22
CA ASP A 35 1.78 14.47 11.15
C ASP A 35 0.99 15.32 10.13
N SER A 36 1.70 15.81 9.09
CA SER A 36 1.05 16.43 7.92
C SER A 36 0.24 15.38 7.15
N PRO A 37 -0.80 15.78 6.41
CA PRO A 37 -1.58 14.88 5.57
C PRO A 37 -0.72 14.00 4.66
N GLN A 38 0.24 14.60 3.97
CA GLN A 38 1.12 13.89 3.03
C GLN A 38 1.98 12.84 3.73
N LYS A 39 2.46 13.13 4.93
CA LYS A 39 3.31 12.19 5.66
C LYS A 39 2.52 11.02 6.22
N LEU A 40 1.31 11.26 6.75
CA LEU A 40 0.39 10.18 7.15
C LEU A 40 0.06 9.23 6.01
N TYR A 41 -0.03 9.76 4.78
CA TYR A 41 -0.31 8.96 3.59
C TYR A 41 0.91 8.17 3.12
N ASN A 42 2.08 8.83 3.03
CA ASN A 42 3.29 8.24 2.45
C ASN A 42 4.13 7.45 3.47
N GLU A 43 4.07 7.82 4.74
CA GLU A 43 4.91 7.28 5.81
C GLU A 43 4.06 6.93 7.05
N PRO A 44 3.08 6.01 6.92
CA PRO A 44 2.29 5.57 8.08
C PRO A 44 3.18 4.84 9.10
N ASP A 45 2.98 5.13 10.39
CA ASP A 45 3.78 4.54 11.47
C ASP A 45 3.38 3.08 11.79
N ASN A 46 2.17 2.67 11.41
CA ASN A 46 1.64 1.33 11.68
C ASN A 46 0.54 0.92 10.69
N LEU A 47 0.15 -0.36 10.74
CA LEU A 47 -0.92 -0.95 9.91
C LEU A 47 -2.25 -0.21 10.05
N PHE A 48 -2.60 0.25 11.25
CA PHE A 48 -3.86 0.96 11.45
C PHE A 48 -3.90 2.27 10.66
N VAL A 49 -2.86 3.11 10.78
CA VAL A 49 -2.78 4.38 10.04
C VAL A 49 -2.76 4.12 8.54
N ALA A 50 -1.97 3.13 8.09
CA ALA A 50 -1.85 2.76 6.67
C ALA A 50 -3.20 2.34 6.06
N GLY A 51 -3.99 1.55 6.79
CA GLY A 51 -5.31 1.10 6.37
C GLY A 51 -6.40 2.14 6.54
N PHE A 52 -6.26 3.04 7.53
CA PHE A 52 -7.25 4.08 7.79
C PHE A 52 -7.14 5.25 6.80
N ILE A 53 -5.93 5.62 6.40
CA ILE A 53 -5.67 6.78 5.52
C ILE A 53 -5.58 6.31 4.05
N GLY A 54 -6.51 6.79 3.23
CA GLY A 54 -6.60 6.53 1.80
C GLY A 54 -7.96 5.99 1.35
N SER A 55 -8.40 6.37 0.14
CA SER A 55 -9.64 5.88 -0.48
C SER A 55 -9.38 5.58 -1.96
N PRO A 56 -9.37 4.30 -2.36
CA PRO A 56 -9.49 3.10 -1.50
C PRO A 56 -8.37 2.95 -0.48
N GLN A 57 -8.58 2.10 0.51
CA GLN A 57 -7.58 1.79 1.54
C GLN A 57 -6.36 1.07 0.94
N MET A 58 -5.23 1.08 1.67
CA MET A 58 -4.05 0.29 1.34
C MET A 58 -4.40 -1.21 1.31
N ASN A 59 -3.92 -1.92 0.30
CA ASN A 59 -3.98 -3.37 0.26
C ASN A 59 -2.94 -3.96 1.21
N PHE A 60 -3.29 -5.03 1.92
CA PHE A 60 -2.38 -5.77 2.78
C PHE A 60 -2.33 -7.23 2.39
N ILE A 61 -1.12 -7.80 2.37
CA ILE A 61 -0.88 -9.20 2.07
C ILE A 61 0.25 -9.73 2.95
N ASP A 62 0.06 -10.90 3.51
CA ASP A 62 1.12 -11.60 4.23
C ASP A 62 2.20 -12.07 3.27
N ALA A 63 3.45 -11.82 3.60
CA ALA A 63 4.59 -12.22 2.80
C ALA A 63 5.73 -12.78 3.66
N GLU A 64 6.49 -13.73 3.13
CA GLU A 64 7.73 -14.18 3.72
C GLU A 64 8.89 -13.31 3.24
N CYS A 65 9.66 -12.80 4.18
CA CYS A 65 10.86 -12.02 3.89
C CYS A 65 12.05 -12.96 3.68
N VAL A 66 12.62 -12.98 2.47
CA VAL A 66 13.80 -13.78 2.13
C VAL A 66 14.97 -12.84 1.82
N VAL A 67 16.09 -13.05 2.51
CA VAL A 67 17.32 -12.24 2.37
C VAL A 67 18.41 -13.10 1.71
N GLU A 68 18.90 -12.63 0.56
CA GLU A 68 20.02 -13.25 -0.17
C GLU A 68 21.11 -12.19 -0.41
N GLY A 69 22.07 -12.12 0.51
CA GLY A 69 23.09 -11.06 0.53
C GLY A 69 22.46 -9.70 0.79
N GLU A 70 22.53 -8.78 -0.18
CA GLU A 70 21.91 -7.45 -0.11
C GLU A 70 20.50 -7.41 -0.74
N LYS A 71 20.08 -8.48 -1.41
CA LYS A 71 18.77 -8.60 -2.02
C LYS A 71 17.75 -9.07 -1.00
N VAL A 72 16.62 -8.39 -0.92
CA VAL A 72 15.45 -8.81 -0.13
C VAL A 72 14.26 -9.00 -1.06
N THR A 73 13.63 -10.15 -0.94
CA THR A 73 12.44 -10.53 -1.70
C THR A 73 11.31 -10.82 -0.72
N LEU A 74 10.13 -10.26 -0.99
CA LEU A 74 8.90 -10.59 -0.29
C LEU A 74 8.14 -11.62 -1.13
N ASN A 75 8.02 -12.85 -0.62
CA ASN A 75 7.34 -13.95 -1.28
C ASN A 75 5.92 -14.13 -0.74
N PHE A 76 4.94 -14.28 -1.62
CA PHE A 76 3.55 -14.54 -1.29
C PHE A 76 2.90 -15.41 -2.36
N ASP A 77 2.36 -16.57 -1.96
CA ASP A 77 1.90 -17.60 -2.89
C ASP A 77 2.99 -17.93 -3.94
N LYS A 78 2.70 -17.85 -5.21
CA LYS A 78 3.63 -18.08 -6.34
C LYS A 78 4.32 -16.80 -6.84
N PHE A 79 4.07 -15.67 -6.20
CA PHE A 79 4.56 -14.36 -6.62
C PHE A 79 5.58 -13.80 -5.63
N SER A 80 6.30 -12.80 -6.08
CA SER A 80 7.29 -12.10 -5.25
C SER A 80 7.42 -10.63 -5.63
N VAL A 81 7.94 -9.84 -4.70
CA VAL A 81 8.37 -8.46 -4.93
C VAL A 81 9.80 -8.31 -4.44
N VAL A 82 10.68 -7.84 -5.30
CA VAL A 82 12.06 -7.51 -4.93
C VAL A 82 12.12 -6.07 -4.43
N LEU A 83 12.55 -5.90 -3.18
CA LEU A 83 12.61 -4.57 -2.57
C LEU A 83 13.82 -3.77 -3.05
N PRO A 84 13.67 -2.43 -3.21
CA PRO A 84 14.78 -1.53 -3.47
C PRO A 84 15.83 -1.56 -2.34
N PRO A 85 17.12 -1.27 -2.62
CA PRO A 85 18.21 -1.40 -1.65
C PRO A 85 17.98 -0.66 -0.33
N ALA A 86 17.38 0.54 -0.38
CA ALA A 86 17.12 1.34 0.82
C ALA A 86 16.10 0.68 1.75
N LYS A 87 15.05 0.04 1.19
CA LYS A 87 14.05 -0.73 1.94
C LYS A 87 14.62 -2.07 2.40
N ALA A 88 15.32 -2.77 1.50
CA ALA A 88 15.98 -4.03 1.80
C ALA A 88 16.91 -3.92 3.02
N LYS A 89 17.70 -2.86 3.09
CA LYS A 89 18.60 -2.62 4.22
C LYS A 89 17.90 -2.61 5.57
N LYS A 90 16.71 -2.02 5.68
CA LYS A 90 15.95 -1.98 6.94
C LYS A 90 15.50 -3.36 7.43
N LEU A 91 15.13 -4.24 6.49
CA LEU A 91 14.75 -5.61 6.82
C LEU A 91 15.97 -6.47 7.20
N ILE A 92 17.11 -6.26 6.53
CA ILE A 92 18.37 -6.92 6.85
C ILE A 92 18.84 -6.53 8.25
N ASP A 93 18.92 -5.21 8.53
CA ASP A 93 19.34 -4.67 9.82
C ASP A 93 18.40 -5.11 10.96
N GLY A 94 17.10 -5.29 10.67
CA GLY A 94 16.07 -5.78 11.60
C GLY A 94 16.04 -7.32 11.76
N ASN A 95 16.89 -8.08 11.06
CA ASN A 95 16.92 -9.54 11.09
C ASN A 95 15.56 -10.19 10.72
N TYR A 96 14.96 -9.75 9.62
CA TYR A 96 13.67 -10.25 9.14
C TYR A 96 13.77 -11.48 8.21
N ASN A 97 14.97 -11.99 7.93
CA ASN A 97 15.14 -13.18 7.09
C ASN A 97 14.34 -14.38 7.61
N GLY A 98 13.50 -14.98 6.76
CA GLY A 98 12.64 -16.11 7.09
C GLY A 98 11.42 -15.74 7.96
N LYS A 99 11.19 -14.48 8.26
CA LYS A 99 10.02 -14.04 9.02
C LYS A 99 8.84 -13.68 8.11
N SER A 100 7.63 -13.87 8.63
CA SER A 100 6.41 -13.34 8.02
C SER A 100 6.28 -11.85 8.35
N VAL A 101 6.01 -11.06 7.32
CA VAL A 101 5.74 -9.63 7.40
C VAL A 101 4.43 -9.30 6.70
N VAL A 102 3.88 -8.12 6.92
CA VAL A 102 2.74 -7.63 6.15
C VAL A 102 3.25 -6.64 5.10
N MET A 103 3.06 -6.97 3.83
CA MET A 103 3.32 -6.07 2.71
C MET A 103 2.09 -5.19 2.47
N GLY A 104 2.26 -3.88 2.51
CA GLY A 104 1.24 -2.88 2.19
C GLY A 104 1.48 -2.25 0.84
N VAL A 105 0.45 -2.19 0.01
CA VAL A 105 0.53 -1.58 -1.34
C VAL A 105 -0.71 -0.73 -1.58
N ARG A 106 -0.53 0.56 -1.88
CA ARG A 106 -1.65 1.41 -2.23
C ARG A 106 -2.20 1.06 -3.61
N PRO A 107 -3.52 1.22 -3.83
CA PRO A 107 -4.15 0.87 -5.11
C PRO A 107 -3.51 1.51 -6.33
N GLU A 108 -3.03 2.74 -6.25
CA GLU A 108 -2.36 3.47 -7.33
C GLU A 108 -0.89 3.05 -7.55
N ALA A 109 -0.34 2.21 -6.68
CA ALA A 109 0.98 1.59 -6.86
C ALA A 109 0.90 0.25 -7.61
N ILE A 110 -0.30 -0.16 -8.00
CA ILE A 110 -0.58 -1.37 -8.79
C ILE A 110 -1.10 -0.92 -10.16
N SER A 111 -0.50 -1.40 -11.24
CA SER A 111 -0.80 -0.93 -12.60
C SER A 111 -0.94 -2.08 -13.59
N ASP A 112 -1.90 -1.96 -14.50
CA ASP A 112 -2.09 -2.82 -15.67
C ASP A 112 -1.38 -2.28 -16.94
N ALA A 113 -0.73 -1.13 -16.84
CA ALA A 113 -0.03 -0.51 -17.95
C ALA A 113 1.17 -1.35 -18.39
N GLN A 114 1.26 -1.65 -19.70
CA GLN A 114 2.31 -2.50 -20.27
C GLN A 114 3.72 -2.00 -19.93
N ILE A 115 3.93 -0.68 -19.94
CA ILE A 115 5.23 -0.09 -19.59
C ILE A 115 5.64 -0.39 -18.13
N GLN A 116 4.68 -0.43 -17.20
CA GLN A 116 4.95 -0.75 -15.80
C GLN A 116 5.22 -2.25 -15.64
N ILE A 117 4.47 -3.10 -16.34
CA ILE A 117 4.67 -4.56 -16.37
C ILE A 117 6.08 -4.90 -16.89
N GLU A 118 6.54 -4.20 -17.93
CA GLU A 118 7.89 -4.39 -18.48
C GLU A 118 8.98 -3.84 -17.57
N THR A 119 8.71 -2.75 -16.85
CA THR A 119 9.65 -2.12 -15.92
C THR A 119 9.82 -2.97 -14.66
N PHE A 120 8.74 -3.48 -14.11
CA PHE A 120 8.71 -4.22 -12.83
C PHE A 120 8.47 -5.72 -13.02
N LYS A 121 9.20 -6.34 -13.96
CA LYS A 121 9.04 -7.78 -14.32
C LYS A 121 9.08 -8.71 -13.11
N ASP A 122 9.97 -8.42 -12.14
CA ASP A 122 10.18 -9.24 -10.95
C ASP A 122 9.16 -8.94 -9.82
N SER A 123 8.20 -8.05 -10.10
CA SER A 123 7.15 -7.63 -9.17
C SER A 123 5.78 -7.61 -9.87
N THR A 124 5.57 -8.59 -10.75
CA THR A 124 4.35 -8.73 -11.56
C THR A 124 3.55 -9.92 -11.06
N VAL A 125 2.24 -9.74 -10.98
CA VAL A 125 1.27 -10.75 -10.56
C VAL A 125 0.24 -11.00 -11.66
N GLU A 126 -0.37 -12.18 -11.66
CA GLU A 126 -1.47 -12.55 -12.55
C GLU A 126 -2.68 -12.93 -11.71
N THR A 127 -3.84 -12.40 -12.05
CA THR A 127 -5.08 -12.60 -11.29
C THR A 127 -6.32 -12.38 -12.15
N ASP A 128 -7.46 -12.84 -11.66
CA ASP A 128 -8.76 -12.61 -12.30
C ASP A 128 -9.44 -11.38 -11.68
N VAL A 129 -10.01 -10.52 -12.52
CA VAL A 129 -10.77 -9.35 -12.10
C VAL A 129 -12.12 -9.80 -11.56
N THR A 130 -12.36 -9.58 -10.27
CA THR A 130 -13.60 -9.94 -9.58
C THR A 130 -14.62 -8.80 -9.51
N GLY A 131 -14.15 -7.55 -9.73
CA GLY A 131 -15.00 -6.36 -9.72
C GLY A 131 -14.39 -5.22 -10.51
N TYR A 132 -15.25 -4.32 -11.00
CA TYR A 132 -14.88 -3.17 -11.83
C TYR A 132 -15.76 -1.98 -11.48
N GLU A 133 -15.15 -0.86 -11.10
CA GLU A 133 -15.84 0.40 -10.82
C GLU A 133 -15.23 1.56 -11.62
N LEU A 134 -16.04 2.22 -12.46
CA LEU A 134 -15.61 3.39 -13.22
C LEU A 134 -15.89 4.67 -12.42
N LEU A 135 -14.82 5.39 -12.09
CA LEU A 135 -14.85 6.65 -11.34
C LEU A 135 -14.46 7.86 -12.21
N GLY A 136 -15.00 7.92 -13.43
CA GLY A 136 -14.69 8.98 -14.39
C GLY A 136 -13.33 8.78 -15.06
N SER A 137 -12.27 9.44 -14.58
CA SER A 137 -10.92 9.33 -15.14
C SER A 137 -10.13 8.10 -14.67
N GLU A 138 -10.64 7.41 -13.68
CA GLU A 138 -9.99 6.25 -13.03
C GLU A 138 -10.94 5.07 -12.97
N VAL A 139 -10.37 3.87 -12.87
CA VAL A 139 -11.08 2.61 -12.65
C VAL A 139 -10.49 1.93 -11.42
N ILE A 140 -11.36 1.41 -10.55
CA ILE A 140 -10.93 0.49 -9.50
C ILE A 140 -11.21 -0.94 -10.01
N LEU A 141 -10.13 -1.71 -10.10
CA LEU A 141 -10.18 -3.15 -10.37
C LEU A 141 -10.07 -3.89 -9.04
N TYR A 142 -11.02 -4.78 -8.76
CA TYR A 142 -10.97 -5.67 -7.58
C TYR A 142 -10.50 -7.05 -8.00
N PHE A 143 -9.70 -7.69 -7.17
CA PHE A 143 -9.16 -9.03 -7.42
C PHE A 143 -8.77 -9.71 -6.09
N THR A 144 -8.49 -11.01 -6.14
CA THR A 144 -7.97 -11.75 -4.98
C THR A 144 -6.55 -12.22 -5.28
N LEU A 145 -5.62 -11.98 -4.37
CA LEU A 145 -4.22 -12.39 -4.49
C LEU A 145 -3.74 -13.01 -3.18
N ALA A 146 -3.20 -14.24 -3.21
CA ALA A 146 -2.79 -15.01 -2.03
C ALA A 146 -3.84 -15.03 -0.90
N GLY A 147 -5.12 -15.10 -1.26
CA GLY A 147 -6.25 -15.11 -0.32
C GLY A 147 -6.67 -13.74 0.22
N ALA A 148 -5.95 -12.66 -0.10
CA ALA A 148 -6.31 -11.30 0.26
C ALA A 148 -7.17 -10.64 -0.82
N ASN A 149 -8.23 -9.92 -0.42
CA ASN A 149 -8.98 -9.07 -1.32
C ASN A 149 -8.21 -7.77 -1.53
N MET A 150 -7.91 -7.47 -2.78
CA MET A 150 -7.11 -6.31 -3.18
C MET A 150 -7.83 -5.49 -4.24
N CYS A 151 -7.38 -4.27 -4.42
CA CYS A 151 -7.80 -3.44 -5.53
C CYS A 151 -6.61 -2.67 -6.15
N ALA A 152 -6.71 -2.37 -7.43
CA ALA A 152 -5.82 -1.49 -8.16
C ALA A 152 -6.59 -0.29 -8.69
N LYS A 153 -5.96 0.89 -8.64
CA LYS A 153 -6.50 2.11 -9.25
C LYS A 153 -5.75 2.39 -10.54
N VAL A 154 -6.43 2.19 -11.66
CA VAL A 154 -5.85 2.26 -13.00
C VAL A 154 -6.52 3.35 -13.86
N ASP A 155 -5.93 3.66 -15.02
CA ASP A 155 -6.49 4.62 -15.98
C ASP A 155 -7.84 4.12 -16.54
N SER A 156 -8.78 5.03 -16.78
CA SER A 156 -10.11 4.68 -17.31
C SER A 156 -10.08 4.02 -18.71
N ARG A 157 -8.96 4.13 -19.43
CA ARG A 157 -8.74 3.49 -20.73
C ARG A 157 -8.29 2.03 -20.61
N THR A 158 -8.21 1.49 -19.40
CA THR A 158 -7.89 0.06 -19.21
C THR A 158 -8.80 -0.82 -20.04
N PRO A 159 -8.27 -1.83 -20.75
CA PRO A 159 -9.08 -2.83 -21.44
C PRO A 159 -9.72 -3.83 -20.48
N ALA A 160 -9.21 -3.93 -19.23
CA ALA A 160 -9.64 -4.92 -18.25
C ALA A 160 -11.13 -4.78 -17.91
N ARG A 161 -11.81 -5.90 -17.80
CA ARG A 161 -13.23 -6.01 -17.39
C ARG A 161 -13.38 -7.13 -16.36
N MET A 162 -14.51 -7.11 -15.65
CA MET A 162 -14.88 -8.19 -14.72
C MET A 162 -14.86 -9.55 -15.43
N GLY A 163 -14.13 -10.51 -14.84
CA GLY A 163 -13.93 -11.85 -15.38
C GLY A 163 -12.67 -12.03 -16.24
N ASP A 164 -11.98 -10.95 -16.60
CA ASP A 164 -10.74 -11.06 -17.36
C ASP A 164 -9.59 -11.56 -16.48
N HIS A 165 -8.71 -12.38 -17.07
CA HIS A 165 -7.41 -12.73 -16.48
C HIS A 165 -6.38 -11.70 -16.91
N ILE A 166 -5.79 -10.98 -15.95
CA ILE A 166 -4.90 -9.86 -16.24
C ILE A 166 -3.56 -9.98 -15.52
N LYS A 167 -2.59 -9.26 -16.05
CA LYS A 167 -1.30 -9.05 -15.42
C LYS A 167 -1.23 -7.66 -14.81
N LEU A 168 -0.73 -7.57 -13.57
CA LEU A 168 -0.57 -6.34 -12.82
C LEU A 168 0.88 -6.22 -12.34
N ALA A 169 1.46 -5.04 -12.46
CA ALA A 169 2.75 -4.70 -11.90
C ALA A 169 2.57 -4.01 -10.55
N ILE A 170 3.36 -4.39 -9.56
CA ILE A 170 3.47 -3.72 -8.27
C ILE A 170 4.74 -2.86 -8.29
N ASP A 171 4.63 -1.56 -8.01
CA ASP A 171 5.78 -0.66 -7.92
C ASP A 171 6.55 -0.90 -6.60
N PRO A 172 7.75 -1.50 -6.63
CA PRO A 172 8.49 -1.85 -5.42
C PRO A 172 8.92 -0.63 -4.59
N GLU A 173 9.10 0.53 -5.24
CA GLU A 173 9.45 1.78 -4.55
C GLU A 173 8.32 2.29 -3.64
N LYS A 174 7.07 1.87 -3.91
CA LYS A 174 5.86 2.26 -3.16
C LYS A 174 5.32 1.16 -2.25
N VAL A 175 6.07 0.08 -2.07
CA VAL A 175 5.71 -0.98 -1.12
C VAL A 175 6.05 -0.53 0.30
N HIS A 176 5.12 -0.71 1.21
CA HIS A 176 5.31 -0.58 2.65
C HIS A 176 5.48 -1.96 3.27
N VAL A 177 6.29 -2.07 4.31
CA VAL A 177 6.45 -3.33 5.03
C VAL A 177 6.25 -3.09 6.53
N PHE A 178 5.38 -3.91 7.13
CA PHE A 178 5.04 -3.84 8.54
C PHE A 178 5.44 -5.15 9.24
N ASP A 179 5.88 -5.02 10.47
CA ASP A 179 6.10 -6.15 11.35
C ASP A 179 4.75 -6.79 11.70
N LYS A 180 4.65 -8.10 11.53
CA LYS A 180 3.38 -8.82 11.69
C LYS A 180 2.90 -8.89 13.13
N ASP A 181 3.83 -8.93 14.10
CA ASP A 181 3.51 -9.09 15.51
C ASP A 181 3.21 -7.74 16.19
N THR A 182 3.99 -6.71 15.87
CA THR A 182 3.85 -5.38 16.48
C THR A 182 2.96 -4.44 15.69
N GLU A 183 2.65 -4.77 14.43
CA GLU A 183 1.95 -3.92 13.45
C GLU A 183 2.70 -2.61 13.10
N LEU A 184 3.91 -2.41 13.59
CA LEU A 184 4.71 -1.23 13.33
C LEU A 184 5.36 -1.29 11.94
N THR A 185 5.58 -0.12 11.36
CA THR A 185 6.25 0.02 10.08
C THR A 185 7.73 -0.33 10.19
N ILE A 186 8.20 -1.22 9.34
CA ILE A 186 9.62 -1.54 9.14
C ILE A 186 10.20 -0.58 8.11
N THR A 187 9.47 -0.38 7.01
CA THR A 187 9.85 0.56 5.94
C THR A 187 8.64 1.05 5.16
N ASN A 188 8.69 2.33 4.81
CA ASN A 188 7.74 2.98 3.91
C ASN A 188 8.34 3.16 2.53
#